data_3c8b5403c28da6ecbc1553266ca8141b
#
_entry.id   3c8b5403c28da6ecbc1553266ca8141b
#
_cell.length_a   1.000
_cell.length_b   1.000
_cell.length_c   1.000
_cell.angle_alpha   90.00
_cell.angle_beta   90.00
_cell.angle_gamma   90.00
#
_symmetry.space_group_name_H-M   'P 1'
#
loop_
_entity.id
_entity.type
_entity.pdbx_description
1 polymer ?
#
loop_
_entity_poly.entity_id
_entity_poly.type
_entity_poly.pdbx_seq_one_letter_code
_entity_poly.pdbx_strand_id
1 'polypeptide(L)'
;MGVQVAMEPTISKEERFDSFWTQRGEWVEEPNRRRGGESGVQRLIADDGQLIYIKRQVGHTYRSWLHPFGRPTVLRERDAIQGLSGLDVNVPKLIFCGAQRDKSHEWRALLVTAALDGFVEIEDWYAAGGREHHGEALHDQLLHELAGNLARMHKGRWQHSCLYIKHVFVRVVGEGDNAKAEVALLDLEKCRRRLTAVAAARHDLKQLRRHSSFTSTDWQKLVYFYQAAFGSAIKGLD
;
A
#
# COMPACT_ATOMS: atom_id res chain seq x y z
N MET A 1 31.36 -40.56 -3.23
CA MET A 1 31.72 -39.14 -3.37
C MET A 1 30.50 -38.30 -3.06
N GLY A 2 30.44 -37.77 -1.85
CA GLY A 2 29.34 -36.88 -1.46
C GLY A 2 29.58 -35.48 -2.01
N VAL A 3 28.65 -34.96 -2.78
CA VAL A 3 28.63 -33.57 -3.21
C VAL A 3 28.21 -32.72 -2.01
N GLN A 4 29.15 -32.02 -1.41
CA GLN A 4 28.89 -31.01 -0.38
C GLN A 4 28.26 -29.80 -1.10
N VAL A 5 26.92 -29.64 -0.97
CA VAL A 5 26.24 -28.44 -1.40
C VAL A 5 26.70 -27.32 -0.45
N ALA A 6 27.52 -26.42 -0.95
CA ALA A 6 27.91 -25.21 -0.24
C ALA A 6 26.64 -24.39 0.03
N MET A 7 26.22 -24.30 1.29
CA MET A 7 25.20 -23.35 1.73
C MET A 7 25.75 -21.94 1.49
N GLU A 8 25.12 -21.15 0.64
CA GLU A 8 25.40 -19.73 0.54
C GLU A 8 25.26 -19.08 1.92
N PRO A 9 26.19 -18.18 2.31
CA PRO A 9 26.12 -17.54 3.61
C PRO A 9 24.81 -16.75 3.73
N THR A 10 23.98 -17.13 4.68
CA THR A 10 22.73 -16.40 4.96
C THR A 10 23.10 -15.05 5.54
N ILE A 11 22.94 -13.98 4.75
CA ILE A 11 23.18 -12.60 5.17
C ILE A 11 22.29 -12.28 6.38
N SER A 12 22.87 -11.78 7.47
CA SER A 12 22.15 -11.42 8.69
C SER A 12 21.13 -10.27 8.42
N LYS A 13 20.14 -10.15 9.31
CA LYS A 13 19.15 -9.06 9.19
C LYS A 13 19.81 -7.69 9.34
N GLU A 14 20.83 -7.59 10.16
CA GLU A 14 21.62 -6.37 10.38
C GLU A 14 22.41 -5.99 9.14
N GLU A 15 23.13 -6.92 8.54
CA GLU A 15 23.88 -6.70 7.29
C GLU A 15 22.93 -6.29 6.15
N ARG A 16 21.75 -6.92 6.05
CA ARG A 16 20.74 -6.57 5.07
C ARG A 16 20.16 -5.17 5.30
N PHE A 17 19.97 -4.78 6.58
CA PHE A 17 19.58 -3.42 6.92
C PHE A 17 20.63 -2.41 6.46
N ASP A 18 21.90 -2.62 6.79
CA ASP A 18 22.99 -1.70 6.46
C ASP A 18 23.21 -1.62 4.94
N SER A 19 23.07 -2.74 4.22
CA SER A 19 23.09 -2.76 2.76
C SER A 19 22.03 -1.82 2.17
N PHE A 20 20.75 -1.97 2.54
CA PHE A 20 19.69 -1.07 2.07
C PHE A 20 19.83 0.37 2.59
N TRP A 21 20.40 0.54 3.80
CA TRP A 21 20.58 1.86 4.39
C TRP A 21 21.55 2.73 3.61
N THR A 22 22.58 2.13 3.03
CA THR A 22 23.65 2.82 2.28
C THR A 22 23.31 3.05 0.81
N GLN A 23 22.43 2.25 0.22
CA GLN A 23 22.00 2.45 -1.17
C GLN A 23 21.38 3.83 -1.35
N ARG A 24 21.58 4.44 -2.53
CA ARG A 24 20.99 5.73 -2.89
C ARG A 24 20.30 5.60 -4.24
N GLY A 25 19.19 6.31 -4.38
CA GLY A 25 18.41 6.38 -5.60
C GLY A 25 17.85 7.78 -5.82
N GLU A 26 16.96 7.90 -6.77
CA GLU A 26 16.25 9.13 -7.08
C GLU A 26 15.17 9.40 -6.02
N TRP A 27 15.05 10.63 -5.54
CA TRP A 27 14.00 11.02 -4.61
C TRP A 27 12.64 11.04 -5.29
N VAL A 28 11.69 10.31 -4.73
CA VAL A 28 10.25 10.37 -5.04
C VAL A 28 9.56 11.28 -4.04
N GLU A 29 9.97 11.17 -2.77
CA GLU A 29 9.62 12.11 -1.71
C GLU A 29 10.90 12.49 -0.99
N GLU A 30 11.28 13.76 -1.10
CA GLU A 30 12.41 14.30 -0.35
C GLU A 30 12.17 14.19 1.16
N PRO A 31 13.25 14.10 1.96
CA PRO A 31 13.13 13.97 3.40
C PRO A 31 12.32 15.11 4.00
N ASN A 32 11.21 14.78 4.62
CA ASN A 32 10.33 15.72 5.28
C ASN A 32 10.49 15.59 6.79
N ARG A 33 10.78 16.72 7.45
CA ARG A 33 10.96 16.79 8.91
C ARG A 33 9.65 17.10 9.58
N ARG A 34 9.06 16.11 10.24
CA ARG A 34 7.83 16.25 11.00
C ARG A 34 7.94 15.50 12.33
N ARG A 35 7.32 16.05 13.38
CA ARG A 35 7.19 15.38 14.70
C ARG A 35 8.53 14.97 15.31
N GLY A 36 9.59 15.74 15.08
CA GLY A 36 10.92 15.46 15.59
C GLY A 36 11.67 14.34 14.86
N GLY A 37 11.17 13.88 13.72
CA GLY A 37 11.84 12.88 12.88
C GLY A 37 11.83 13.25 11.41
N GLU A 38 12.58 12.48 10.64
CA GLU A 38 12.73 12.64 9.19
C GLU A 38 12.23 11.39 8.47
N SER A 39 11.53 11.57 7.34
CA SER A 39 11.08 10.49 6.49
C SER A 39 11.15 10.91 5.02
N GLY A 40 11.70 10.04 4.16
CA GLY A 40 11.77 10.25 2.71
C GLY A 40 11.74 8.93 1.96
N VAL A 41 11.40 8.98 0.67
CA VAL A 41 11.28 7.81 -0.23
C VAL A 41 12.16 7.99 -1.45
N GLN A 42 13.01 7.01 -1.71
CA GLN A 42 13.80 6.91 -2.93
C GLN A 42 13.40 5.71 -3.76
N ARG A 43 13.47 5.83 -5.07
CA ARG A 43 13.37 4.71 -6.01
C ARG A 43 14.74 4.37 -6.57
N LEU A 44 14.99 3.11 -6.81
CA LEU A 44 16.23 2.62 -7.44
C LEU A 44 15.98 1.25 -8.09
N ILE A 45 16.86 0.89 -8.99
CA ILE A 45 16.89 -0.45 -9.58
C ILE A 45 17.77 -1.33 -8.68
N ALA A 46 17.25 -2.44 -8.21
CA ALA A 46 17.99 -3.44 -7.46
C ALA A 46 18.92 -4.25 -8.38
N ASP A 47 19.85 -5.03 -7.80
CA ASP A 47 20.84 -5.80 -8.54
C ASP A 47 20.22 -6.83 -9.51
N ASP A 48 19.02 -7.31 -9.22
CA ASP A 48 18.24 -8.21 -10.07
C ASP A 48 17.43 -7.49 -11.17
N GLY A 49 17.60 -6.17 -11.32
CA GLY A 49 16.87 -5.34 -12.29
C GLY A 49 15.48 -4.90 -11.85
N GLN A 50 15.02 -5.30 -10.65
CA GLN A 50 13.70 -4.89 -10.16
C GLN A 50 13.71 -3.43 -9.69
N LEU A 51 12.69 -2.66 -10.08
CA LEU A 51 12.45 -1.33 -9.50
C LEU A 51 11.90 -1.48 -8.08
N ILE A 52 12.57 -0.85 -7.12
CA ILE A 52 12.20 -0.87 -5.71
C ILE A 52 12.08 0.54 -5.13
N TYR A 53 11.29 0.65 -4.07
CA TYR A 53 11.14 1.88 -3.29
C TYR A 53 11.70 1.65 -1.89
N ILE A 54 12.57 2.56 -1.44
CA ILE A 54 13.16 2.54 -0.10
C ILE A 54 12.68 3.77 0.67
N LYS A 55 11.80 3.54 1.63
CA LYS A 55 11.39 4.54 2.62
C LYS A 55 12.36 4.49 3.80
N ARG A 56 13.05 5.61 4.07
CA ARG A 56 13.95 5.76 5.21
C ARG A 56 13.37 6.70 6.23
N GLN A 57 13.54 6.35 7.49
CA GLN A 57 13.08 7.16 8.60
C GLN A 57 14.16 7.26 9.67
N VAL A 58 14.33 8.47 10.22
CA VAL A 58 15.16 8.75 11.40
C VAL A 58 14.28 9.45 12.43
N GLY A 59 14.22 8.93 13.65
CA GLY A 59 13.40 9.50 14.74
C GLY A 59 11.88 9.51 14.51
N HIS A 60 11.40 9.08 13.34
CA HIS A 60 10.00 9.15 12.95
C HIS A 60 9.18 8.02 13.58
N THR A 61 8.55 8.30 14.72
CA THR A 61 7.84 7.31 15.52
C THR A 61 6.38 7.68 15.78
N TYR A 62 5.57 6.67 16.11
CA TYR A 62 4.25 6.83 16.68
C TYR A 62 4.18 6.22 18.07
N ARG A 63 3.30 6.72 18.93
CA ARG A 63 3.02 6.16 20.25
C ARG A 63 1.65 5.48 20.26
N SER A 64 1.55 4.40 21.03
CA SER A 64 0.31 3.70 21.31
C SER A 64 0.37 3.09 22.71
N TRP A 65 -0.74 2.54 23.19
CA TRP A 65 -0.78 1.81 24.46
C TRP A 65 0.24 0.64 24.50
N LEU A 66 0.44 -0.03 23.37
CA LEU A 66 1.42 -1.12 23.25
C LEU A 66 2.86 -0.61 23.07
N HIS A 67 3.03 0.64 22.66
CA HIS A 67 4.33 1.25 22.37
C HIS A 67 4.41 2.66 22.97
N PRO A 68 4.40 2.79 24.31
CA PRO A 68 4.37 4.10 24.98
C PRO A 68 5.64 4.92 24.74
N PHE A 69 6.77 4.26 24.49
CA PHE A 69 8.08 4.89 24.21
C PHE A 69 8.32 5.21 22.73
N GLY A 70 7.33 4.95 21.88
CA GLY A 70 7.42 5.16 20.44
C GLY A 70 7.92 3.94 19.67
N ARG A 71 7.35 3.73 18.47
CA ARG A 71 7.71 2.70 17.50
C ARG A 71 7.83 3.35 16.12
N PRO A 72 8.86 3.03 15.30
CA PRO A 72 8.97 3.53 13.93
C PRO A 72 7.71 3.25 13.10
N THR A 73 7.25 4.27 12.35
CA THR A 73 5.98 4.15 11.59
C THR A 73 6.06 3.14 10.46
N VAL A 74 7.24 2.92 9.87
CA VAL A 74 7.45 1.87 8.85
C VAL A 74 7.11 0.46 9.36
N LEU A 75 7.25 0.20 10.66
CA LEU A 75 6.88 -1.10 11.22
C LEU A 75 5.36 -1.31 11.24
N ARG A 76 4.58 -0.23 11.38
CA ARG A 76 3.12 -0.29 11.24
C ARG A 76 2.70 -0.50 9.78
N GLU A 77 3.38 0.19 8.87
CA GLU A 77 3.17 0.04 7.44
C GLU A 77 3.50 -1.39 6.98
N ARG A 78 4.62 -1.97 7.44
CA ARG A 78 4.96 -3.38 7.23
C ARG A 78 3.83 -4.31 7.70
N ASP A 79 3.35 -4.10 8.94
CA ASP A 79 2.31 -4.96 9.52
C ASP A 79 1.01 -4.87 8.69
N ALA A 80 0.71 -3.68 8.13
CA ALA A 80 -0.41 -3.49 7.22
C ALA A 80 -0.21 -4.22 5.89
N ILE A 81 0.94 -4.05 5.23
CA ILE A 81 1.28 -4.74 3.97
C ILE A 81 1.13 -6.26 4.15
N GLN A 82 1.76 -6.82 5.18
CA GLN A 82 1.69 -8.27 5.45
C GLN A 82 0.26 -8.74 5.73
N GLY A 83 -0.47 -7.96 6.54
CA GLY A 83 -1.85 -8.31 6.90
C GLY A 83 -2.83 -8.20 5.73
N LEU A 84 -2.62 -7.27 4.82
CA LEU A 84 -3.45 -7.07 3.62
C LEU A 84 -3.10 -8.07 2.53
N SER A 85 -1.81 -8.33 2.29
CA SER A 85 -1.38 -9.39 1.36
C SER A 85 -1.94 -10.76 1.78
N GLY A 86 -1.99 -11.06 3.09
CA GLY A 86 -2.59 -12.29 3.61
C GLY A 86 -4.12 -12.38 3.47
N LEU A 87 -4.77 -11.32 2.99
CA LEU A 87 -6.21 -11.24 2.68
C LEU A 87 -6.45 -11.08 1.18
N ASP A 88 -5.47 -11.35 0.36
CA ASP A 88 -5.49 -11.17 -1.11
C ASP A 88 -5.87 -9.73 -1.54
N VAL A 89 -5.55 -8.74 -0.69
CA VAL A 89 -5.61 -7.33 -1.07
C VAL A 89 -4.32 -6.97 -1.79
N ASN A 90 -4.45 -6.44 -3.00
CA ASN A 90 -3.29 -6.07 -3.80
C ASN A 90 -2.64 -4.80 -3.23
N VAL A 91 -1.41 -4.95 -2.77
CA VAL A 91 -0.55 -3.91 -2.19
C VAL A 91 0.90 -4.14 -2.63
N PRO A 92 1.81 -3.16 -2.51
CA PRO A 92 3.21 -3.37 -2.86
C PRO A 92 3.82 -4.59 -2.15
N LYS A 93 4.57 -5.41 -2.88
CA LYS A 93 5.26 -6.57 -2.31
C LYS A 93 6.36 -6.10 -1.35
N LEU A 94 6.31 -6.57 -0.12
CA LEU A 94 7.34 -6.31 0.88
C LEU A 94 8.62 -7.09 0.53
N ILE A 95 9.74 -6.37 0.39
CA ILE A 95 11.08 -6.95 0.19
C ILE A 95 11.83 -7.01 1.52
N PHE A 96 11.83 -5.90 2.28
CA PHE A 96 12.52 -5.82 3.56
C PHE A 96 11.87 -4.78 4.46
N CYS A 97 11.92 -5.01 5.75
CA CYS A 97 11.66 -3.98 6.75
C CYS A 97 12.50 -4.22 8.00
N GLY A 98 13.17 -3.17 8.45
CA GLY A 98 14.00 -3.20 9.63
C GLY A 98 13.98 -1.89 10.40
N ALA A 99 14.29 -1.96 11.68
CA ALA A 99 14.52 -0.81 12.53
C ALA A 99 15.59 -1.15 13.57
N GLN A 100 16.50 -0.21 13.79
CA GLN A 100 17.59 -0.31 14.77
C GLN A 100 17.83 1.06 15.41
N ARG A 101 18.48 1.08 16.58
CA ARG A 101 18.92 2.31 17.20
C ARG A 101 20.37 2.58 16.79
N ASP A 102 20.65 3.83 16.51
CA ASP A 102 22.01 4.28 16.29
C ASP A 102 22.78 4.51 17.61
N LYS A 103 24.01 5.02 17.51
CA LYS A 103 24.86 5.30 18.67
C LYS A 103 24.27 6.41 19.58
N SER A 104 23.41 7.27 19.07
CA SER A 104 22.69 8.30 19.83
C SER A 104 21.37 7.81 20.40
N HIS A 105 21.06 6.51 20.27
CA HIS A 105 19.79 5.88 20.64
C HIS A 105 18.60 6.36 19.81
N GLU A 106 18.83 7.02 18.70
CA GLU A 106 17.79 7.43 17.79
C GLU A 106 17.38 6.26 16.87
N TRP A 107 16.09 6.18 16.53
CA TRP A 107 15.60 5.16 15.62
C TRP A 107 15.98 5.45 14.18
N ARG A 108 16.65 4.49 13.53
CA ARG A 108 16.78 4.38 12.08
C ARG A 108 15.91 3.24 11.60
N ALA A 109 15.07 3.49 10.61
CA ALA A 109 14.13 2.47 10.14
C ALA A 109 13.97 2.51 8.61
N LEU A 110 13.78 1.33 8.02
CA LEU A 110 13.63 1.11 6.59
C LEU A 110 12.35 0.32 6.30
N LEU A 111 11.72 0.67 5.18
CA LEU A 111 10.75 -0.16 4.49
C LEU A 111 11.15 -0.22 3.01
N VAL A 112 11.33 -1.42 2.49
CA VAL A 112 11.67 -1.68 1.08
C VAL A 112 10.54 -2.47 0.44
N THR A 113 9.98 -1.93 -0.63
CA THR A 113 8.90 -2.58 -1.39
C THR A 113 9.26 -2.64 -2.88
N ALA A 114 8.76 -3.65 -3.56
CA ALA A 114 8.76 -3.67 -5.02
C ALA A 114 7.85 -2.57 -5.57
N ALA A 115 8.19 -2.05 -6.74
CA ALA A 115 7.28 -1.20 -7.49
C ALA A 115 5.98 -1.95 -7.82
N LEU A 116 4.90 -1.20 -7.92
CA LEU A 116 3.66 -1.65 -8.57
C LEU A 116 3.86 -1.51 -10.09
N ASP A 117 4.51 -2.51 -10.70
CA ASP A 117 4.90 -2.46 -12.10
C ASP A 117 3.67 -2.38 -13.03
N GLY A 118 3.69 -1.41 -13.94
CA GLY A 118 2.59 -1.13 -14.87
C GLY A 118 1.33 -0.51 -14.23
N PHE A 119 1.33 -0.24 -12.93
CA PHE A 119 0.24 0.51 -12.29
C PHE A 119 0.46 2.02 -12.37
N VAL A 120 -0.64 2.75 -12.54
CA VAL A 120 -0.70 4.22 -12.49
C VAL A 120 -1.76 4.66 -11.48
N GLU A 121 -1.69 5.87 -10.96
CA GLU A 121 -2.77 6.44 -10.16
C GLU A 121 -4.08 6.44 -10.97
N ILE A 122 -5.20 6.11 -10.34
CA ILE A 122 -6.49 6.02 -11.04
C ILE A 122 -6.91 7.36 -11.67
N GLU A 123 -6.56 8.49 -11.05
CA GLU A 123 -6.84 9.82 -11.61
C GLU A 123 -6.00 10.09 -12.85
N ASP A 124 -4.74 9.67 -12.88
CA ASP A 124 -3.88 9.74 -14.07
C ASP A 124 -4.42 8.83 -15.18
N TRP A 125 -4.92 7.64 -14.84
CA TRP A 125 -5.57 6.74 -15.79
C TRP A 125 -6.80 7.40 -16.43
N TYR A 126 -7.66 8.07 -15.64
CA TYR A 126 -8.80 8.83 -16.17
C TYR A 126 -8.34 10.02 -17.03
N ALA A 127 -7.35 10.77 -16.54
CA ALA A 127 -6.82 11.94 -17.27
C ALA A 127 -6.18 11.55 -18.62
N ALA A 128 -5.62 10.35 -18.72
CA ALA A 128 -5.08 9.79 -19.95
C ALA A 128 -6.16 9.21 -20.90
N GLY A 129 -7.46 9.36 -20.58
CA GLY A 129 -8.56 8.83 -21.41
C GLY A 129 -8.75 7.32 -21.29
N GLY A 130 -8.33 6.72 -20.17
CA GLY A 130 -8.40 5.27 -19.99
C GLY A 130 -9.81 4.71 -20.08
N ARG A 131 -10.82 5.42 -19.54
CA ARG A 131 -12.23 5.02 -19.65
C ARG A 131 -12.73 5.04 -21.10
N GLU A 132 -12.40 6.09 -21.84
CA GLU A 132 -12.78 6.26 -23.25
C GLU A 132 -12.11 5.21 -24.14
N HIS A 133 -10.85 4.91 -23.84
CA HIS A 133 -10.07 3.94 -24.60
C HIS A 133 -10.55 2.49 -24.38
N HIS A 134 -10.83 2.12 -23.13
CA HIS A 134 -11.16 0.74 -22.77
C HIS A 134 -12.67 0.46 -22.65
N GLY A 135 -13.50 1.52 -22.61
CA GLY A 135 -14.95 1.43 -22.55
C GLY A 135 -15.54 1.14 -21.15
N GLU A 136 -16.86 1.22 -21.08
CA GLU A 136 -17.61 1.11 -19.81
C GLU A 136 -17.48 -0.27 -19.16
N ALA A 137 -17.36 -1.34 -19.94
CA ALA A 137 -17.26 -2.70 -19.39
C ALA A 137 -15.99 -2.88 -18.55
N LEU A 138 -14.85 -2.39 -19.02
CA LEU A 138 -13.60 -2.42 -18.25
C LEU A 138 -13.65 -1.45 -17.07
N HIS A 139 -14.29 -0.29 -17.22
CA HIS A 139 -14.48 0.64 -16.12
C HIS A 139 -15.34 0.02 -14.99
N ASP A 140 -16.42 -0.67 -15.33
CA ASP A 140 -17.23 -1.41 -14.34
C ASP A 140 -16.44 -2.53 -13.66
N GLN A 141 -15.58 -3.23 -14.41
CA GLN A 141 -14.67 -4.22 -13.84
C GLN A 141 -13.67 -3.58 -12.86
N LEU A 142 -13.12 -2.40 -13.19
CA LEU A 142 -12.24 -1.64 -12.29
C LEU A 142 -12.94 -1.28 -10.99
N LEU A 143 -14.16 -0.78 -11.05
CA LEU A 143 -14.96 -0.48 -9.84
C LEU A 143 -15.25 -1.73 -9.03
N HIS A 144 -15.52 -2.86 -9.68
CA HIS A 144 -15.73 -4.15 -9.04
C HIS A 144 -14.46 -4.65 -8.32
N GLU A 145 -13.30 -4.56 -8.96
CA GLU A 145 -12.00 -4.93 -8.38
C GLU A 145 -11.64 -4.03 -7.18
N LEU A 146 -11.85 -2.72 -7.29
CA LEU A 146 -11.67 -1.79 -6.17
C LEU A 146 -12.58 -2.17 -5.00
N ALA A 147 -13.86 -2.41 -5.28
CA ALA A 147 -14.84 -2.83 -4.28
C ALA A 147 -14.44 -4.13 -3.58
N GLY A 148 -13.97 -5.12 -4.34
CA GLY A 148 -13.49 -6.40 -3.82
C GLY A 148 -12.28 -6.25 -2.90
N ASN A 149 -11.27 -5.48 -3.31
CA ASN A 149 -10.09 -5.18 -2.49
C ASN A 149 -10.48 -4.50 -1.16
N LEU A 150 -11.34 -3.47 -1.23
CA LEU A 150 -11.81 -2.76 -0.05
C LEU A 150 -12.65 -3.67 0.88
N ALA A 151 -13.50 -4.53 0.31
CA ALA A 151 -14.31 -5.46 1.09
C ALA A 151 -13.43 -6.48 1.83
N ARG A 152 -12.41 -7.07 1.19
CA ARG A 152 -11.45 -7.98 1.83
C ARG A 152 -10.69 -7.29 2.96
N MET A 153 -10.16 -6.10 2.70
CA MET A 153 -9.49 -5.27 3.70
C MET A 153 -10.38 -5.03 4.94
N HIS A 154 -11.61 -4.55 4.72
CA HIS A 154 -12.51 -4.21 5.82
C HIS A 154 -13.05 -5.44 6.56
N LYS A 155 -13.33 -6.57 5.87
CA LYS A 155 -13.65 -7.86 6.53
C LYS A 155 -12.54 -8.30 7.46
N GLY A 156 -11.28 -8.10 7.09
CA GLY A 156 -10.13 -8.30 7.95
C GLY A 156 -9.98 -7.27 9.07
N ARG A 157 -10.94 -6.35 9.23
CA ARG A 157 -10.95 -5.24 10.19
C ARG A 157 -9.80 -4.25 10.01
N TRP A 158 -9.17 -4.21 8.82
CA TRP A 158 -8.20 -3.20 8.48
C TRP A 158 -8.90 -1.94 8.00
N GLN A 159 -8.45 -0.80 8.50
CA GLN A 159 -8.83 0.54 8.08
C GLN A 159 -7.63 1.22 7.49
N HIS A 160 -7.74 1.73 6.26
CA HIS A 160 -6.68 2.47 5.59
C HIS A 160 -6.37 3.78 6.32
N SER A 161 -7.39 4.44 6.82
CA SER A 161 -7.35 5.71 7.56
C SER A 161 -7.01 6.96 6.72
N CYS A 162 -6.49 6.78 5.51
CA CYS A 162 -6.23 7.83 4.51
C CYS A 162 -6.60 7.32 3.12
N LEU A 163 -7.78 6.71 2.97
CA LEU A 163 -8.24 6.21 1.69
C LEU A 163 -8.69 7.38 0.79
N TYR A 164 -7.72 7.97 0.10
CA TYR A 164 -7.92 8.97 -0.93
C TYR A 164 -7.78 8.33 -2.30
N ILE A 165 -8.41 8.90 -3.30
CA ILE A 165 -8.39 8.35 -4.66
C ILE A 165 -6.96 8.22 -5.23
N LYS A 166 -6.07 9.12 -4.92
CA LYS A 166 -4.65 9.09 -5.30
C LYS A 166 -3.86 7.90 -4.70
N HIS A 167 -4.42 7.17 -3.74
CA HIS A 167 -3.83 5.96 -3.18
C HIS A 167 -4.42 4.68 -3.81
N VAL A 168 -5.27 4.84 -4.82
CA VAL A 168 -5.81 3.77 -5.63
C VAL A 168 -5.05 3.73 -6.95
N PHE A 169 -4.38 2.63 -7.21
CA PHE A 169 -3.59 2.39 -8.41
C PHE A 169 -4.27 1.36 -9.29
N VAL A 170 -4.20 1.54 -10.58
CA VAL A 170 -4.83 0.68 -11.57
C VAL A 170 -3.84 0.24 -12.63
N ARG A 171 -4.02 -0.98 -13.12
CA ARG A 171 -3.32 -1.54 -14.27
C ARG A 171 -4.31 -2.27 -15.14
N VAL A 172 -4.18 -2.12 -16.46
CA VAL A 172 -4.92 -2.92 -17.42
C VAL A 172 -3.98 -3.95 -18.02
N VAL A 173 -4.37 -5.22 -17.98
CA VAL A 173 -3.59 -6.34 -18.51
C VAL A 173 -4.37 -6.99 -19.64
N GLY A 174 -3.72 -7.26 -20.77
CA GLY A 174 -4.36 -7.77 -21.99
C GLY A 174 -4.93 -6.65 -22.87
N GLU A 175 -5.54 -7.02 -23.96
CA GLU A 175 -6.08 -6.11 -24.98
C GLU A 175 -7.48 -6.54 -25.43
N GLY A 176 -8.26 -5.59 -25.95
CA GLY A 176 -9.61 -5.81 -26.47
C GLY A 176 -10.51 -6.50 -25.43
N ASP A 177 -11.24 -7.52 -25.87
CA ASP A 177 -12.19 -8.28 -25.02
C ASP A 177 -11.52 -9.09 -23.91
N ASN A 178 -10.20 -9.27 -23.97
CA ASN A 178 -9.42 -9.96 -22.94
C ASN A 178 -8.79 -9.01 -21.93
N ALA A 179 -9.01 -7.71 -22.05
CA ALA A 179 -8.49 -6.72 -21.13
C ALA A 179 -9.09 -6.93 -19.72
N LYS A 180 -8.24 -6.86 -18.70
CA LYS A 180 -8.63 -6.99 -17.29
C LYS A 180 -8.08 -5.84 -16.49
N ALA A 181 -8.92 -5.26 -15.65
CA ALA A 181 -8.50 -4.26 -14.70
C ALA A 181 -7.96 -4.92 -13.43
N GLU A 182 -6.82 -4.45 -12.96
CA GLU A 182 -6.28 -4.76 -11.64
C GLU A 182 -6.18 -3.48 -10.81
N VAL A 183 -6.45 -3.60 -9.51
CA VAL A 183 -6.41 -2.48 -8.57
C VAL A 183 -5.49 -2.79 -7.42
N ALA A 184 -4.65 -1.83 -7.03
CA ALA A 184 -3.79 -1.92 -5.86
C ALA A 184 -3.98 -0.70 -4.95
N LEU A 185 -3.67 -0.86 -3.65
CA LEU A 185 -3.74 0.20 -2.64
C LEU A 185 -2.34 0.58 -2.16
N LEU A 186 -2.10 1.88 -2.03
CA LEU A 186 -0.82 2.46 -1.58
C LEU A 186 -1.01 3.34 -0.34
N ASP A 187 0.09 3.82 0.27
CA ASP A 187 0.15 4.65 1.49
C ASP A 187 -0.51 4.01 2.72
N LEU A 188 0.02 2.87 3.13
CA LEU A 188 -0.50 2.08 4.25
C LEU A 188 0.06 2.52 5.62
N GLU A 189 0.83 3.62 5.69
CA GLU A 189 1.49 4.07 6.93
C GLU A 189 0.51 4.30 8.09
N LYS A 190 -0.71 4.80 7.78
CA LYS A 190 -1.75 5.05 8.78
C LYS A 190 -2.72 3.89 8.96
N CYS A 191 -2.53 2.82 8.19
CA CYS A 191 -3.40 1.65 8.24
C CYS A 191 -3.38 1.01 9.64
N ARG A 192 -4.53 0.55 10.10
CA ARG A 192 -4.69 -0.02 11.45
C ARG A 192 -5.87 -0.97 11.55
N ARG A 193 -5.81 -1.86 12.52
CA ARG A 193 -6.95 -2.72 12.88
C ARG A 193 -8.01 -1.94 13.66
N ARG A 194 -9.28 -2.24 13.36
CA ARG A 194 -10.46 -1.72 14.08
C ARG A 194 -11.15 -2.83 14.83
N LEU A 195 -11.99 -2.45 15.81
CA LEU A 195 -12.77 -3.41 16.57
C LEU A 195 -13.79 -4.12 15.69
N THR A 196 -14.40 -3.40 14.73
CA THR A 196 -15.39 -3.96 13.80
C THR A 196 -15.07 -3.64 12.35
N ALA A 197 -15.44 -4.55 11.44
CA ALA A 197 -15.33 -4.38 10.00
C ALA A 197 -16.18 -3.19 9.51
N VAL A 198 -17.39 -3.02 10.05
CA VAL A 198 -18.30 -1.93 9.68
C VAL A 198 -17.72 -0.56 10.05
N ALA A 199 -17.02 -0.43 11.19
CA ALA A 199 -16.37 0.83 11.55
C ALA A 199 -15.21 1.20 10.62
N ALA A 200 -14.43 0.21 10.19
CA ALA A 200 -13.38 0.39 9.18
C ALA A 200 -13.98 0.83 7.85
N ALA A 201 -14.96 0.08 7.35
CA ALA A 201 -15.67 0.34 6.09
C ALA A 201 -16.27 1.75 6.03
N ARG A 202 -17.04 2.12 7.03
CA ARG A 202 -17.72 3.41 7.08
C ARG A 202 -16.74 4.59 7.05
N HIS A 203 -15.62 4.46 7.76
CA HIS A 203 -14.61 5.50 7.78
C HIS A 203 -13.97 5.69 6.41
N ASP A 204 -13.47 4.61 5.83
CA ASP A 204 -12.67 4.67 4.61
C ASP A 204 -13.52 4.99 3.39
N LEU A 205 -14.72 4.43 3.28
CA LEU A 205 -15.63 4.75 2.16
C LEU A 205 -16.12 6.20 2.19
N LYS A 206 -16.36 6.76 3.39
CA LYS A 206 -16.66 8.20 3.51
C LYS A 206 -15.47 9.08 3.11
N GLN A 207 -14.25 8.66 3.43
CA GLN A 207 -13.06 9.36 2.96
C GLN A 207 -12.91 9.27 1.45
N LEU A 208 -13.03 8.08 0.88
CA LEU A 208 -12.94 7.87 -0.56
C LEU A 208 -13.98 8.71 -1.30
N ARG A 209 -15.26 8.70 -0.85
CA ARG A 209 -16.31 9.53 -1.46
C ARG A 209 -15.98 11.01 -1.47
N ARG A 210 -15.44 11.52 -0.36
CA ARG A 210 -15.09 12.94 -0.20
C ARG A 210 -13.88 13.35 -1.05
N HIS A 211 -12.95 12.43 -1.28
CA HIS A 211 -11.66 12.69 -1.92
C HIS A 211 -11.48 11.88 -3.21
N SER A 212 -12.57 11.71 -3.96
CA SER A 212 -12.56 11.09 -5.28
C SER A 212 -13.32 11.95 -6.29
N SER A 213 -12.94 11.82 -7.55
CA SER A 213 -13.60 12.41 -8.70
C SER A 213 -14.76 11.55 -9.23
N PHE A 214 -15.13 10.46 -8.56
CA PHE A 214 -16.21 9.57 -8.99
C PHE A 214 -17.53 10.33 -9.14
N THR A 215 -18.18 10.16 -10.29
CA THR A 215 -19.55 10.64 -10.50
C THR A 215 -20.51 9.97 -9.51
N SER A 216 -21.70 10.51 -9.37
CA SER A 216 -22.74 9.87 -8.52
C SER A 216 -23.07 8.46 -9.01
N THR A 217 -23.08 8.23 -10.32
CA THR A 217 -23.33 6.92 -10.92
C THR A 217 -22.20 5.94 -10.61
N ASP A 218 -20.95 6.34 -10.79
CA ASP A 218 -19.78 5.48 -10.50
C ASP A 218 -19.71 5.14 -9.01
N TRP A 219 -20.02 6.12 -8.15
CA TRP A 219 -20.10 5.88 -6.71
C TRP A 219 -21.17 4.86 -6.33
N GLN A 220 -22.36 4.99 -6.92
CA GLN A 220 -23.46 4.02 -6.68
C GLN A 220 -23.08 2.61 -7.13
N LYS A 221 -22.43 2.46 -8.30
CA LYS A 221 -21.90 1.18 -8.78
C LYS A 221 -20.85 0.62 -7.81
N LEU A 222 -19.88 1.45 -7.39
CA LEU A 222 -18.85 1.05 -6.42
C LEU A 222 -19.48 0.56 -5.10
N VAL A 223 -20.43 1.30 -4.54
CA VAL A 223 -21.13 0.92 -3.31
C VAL A 223 -21.91 -0.38 -3.49
N TYR A 224 -22.58 -0.56 -4.62
CA TYR A 224 -23.30 -1.79 -4.96
C TYR A 224 -22.36 -3.00 -4.97
N PHE A 225 -21.26 -2.94 -5.73
CA PHE A 225 -20.25 -4.00 -5.78
C PHE A 225 -19.61 -4.25 -4.41
N TYR A 226 -19.32 -3.17 -3.68
CA TYR A 226 -18.74 -3.27 -2.35
C TYR A 226 -19.67 -4.01 -1.37
N GLN A 227 -20.94 -3.64 -1.31
CA GLN A 227 -21.90 -4.27 -0.38
C GLN A 227 -22.14 -5.74 -0.74
N ALA A 228 -22.18 -6.07 -2.04
CA ALA A 228 -22.22 -7.45 -2.51
C ALA A 228 -20.98 -8.25 -2.04
N ALA A 229 -19.77 -7.71 -2.24
CA ALA A 229 -18.53 -8.34 -1.80
C ALA A 229 -18.38 -8.36 -0.27
N PHE A 230 -18.85 -7.33 0.44
CA PHE A 230 -18.82 -7.26 1.90
C PHE A 230 -19.84 -8.19 2.57
N GLY A 231 -20.94 -8.49 1.88
CA GLY A 231 -22.01 -9.40 2.35
C GLY A 231 -23.06 -8.73 3.23
N SER A 232 -23.08 -7.40 3.34
CA SER A 232 -24.12 -6.64 4.03
C SER A 232 -24.10 -5.17 3.63
N ALA A 233 -25.25 -4.52 3.76
CA ALA A 233 -25.36 -3.08 3.56
C ALA A 233 -24.62 -2.29 4.65
N ILE A 234 -23.99 -1.19 4.27
CA ILE A 234 -23.35 -0.24 5.18
C ILE A 234 -24.19 1.03 5.19
N LYS A 235 -24.80 1.34 6.33
CA LYS A 235 -25.63 2.55 6.48
C LYS A 235 -24.82 3.83 6.31
N GLY A 236 -25.34 4.79 5.53
CA GLY A 236 -24.78 6.14 5.34
C GLY A 236 -23.64 6.19 4.36
N LEU A 237 -23.73 5.39 3.28
CA LEU A 237 -22.86 5.47 2.08
C LEU A 237 -23.61 6.03 0.86
N ASP A 238 -24.88 6.35 1.02
CA ASP A 238 -25.72 6.92 -0.04
C ASP A 238 -25.27 8.32 -0.46
#